data_8ae295b03cdd824cdb128b029a43c630
#
_entry.id   8ae295b03cdd824cdb128b029a43c630
#
_cell.length_a   1.000
_cell.length_b   1.000
_cell.length_c   1.000
_cell.angle_alpha   90.00
_cell.angle_beta   90.00
_cell.angle_gamma   90.00
#
_symmetry.space_group_name_H-M   'P 1'
#
loop_
_entity.id
_entity.type
_entity.pdbx_description
1 polymer ?
#
loop_
_entity_poly.entity_id
_entity_poly.type
_entity_poly.pdbx_seq_one_letter_code
_entity_poly.pdbx_strand_id
1 'polypeptide(L)'
;MKVLIICGSYPPIKCGVGDYTCSLAKALANIHDIEVGVLTSTDAQIDVNKDDKVHLFPVMANWKLGSLGKIFQVVDTYRPDIIHIQYPALGYQKTLMRALPFLLKFKNIPIIQTWHEHLNECELVGWENLLSCKALIYVRQDFVLKLPYWVDVFFKTVPKFFIPSASVITPVVLNGDQILNLKNTISPLKKIVCFFGFANPNKGVERLFDIVDPEKFHLLLICDLSPLNPYQNRIIEKAKETSWLNNLTVTGYLPEQQIGELFSIADAIVFPFPGGAGHWNTSLQAAQASGAFTLATTADQTLIGYNEESNTYFVACDDIGLMPIVLTEYAGRRVAPNLSNEWDEIAAKHVSVYHRFSAV
;
A
#
# COMPACT_ATOMS: atom_id res chain seq x y z
N MET A 1 -3.97 25.99 7.24
CA MET A 1 -3.44 25.72 5.89
C MET A 1 -4.36 24.73 5.20
N LYS A 2 -4.77 25.03 3.95
CA LYS A 2 -5.63 24.15 3.15
C LYS A 2 -4.80 23.32 2.18
N VAL A 3 -4.94 22.01 2.23
CA VAL A 3 -4.23 21.06 1.36
C VAL A 3 -5.23 20.36 0.47
N LEU A 4 -5.05 20.41 -0.85
CA LEU A 4 -5.83 19.62 -1.80
C LEU A 4 -4.99 18.45 -2.30
N ILE A 5 -5.34 17.24 -1.89
CA ILE A 5 -4.72 16.01 -2.40
C ILE A 5 -5.46 15.59 -3.67
N ILE A 6 -4.72 15.32 -4.74
CA ILE A 6 -5.27 14.77 -5.99
C ILE A 6 -4.81 13.33 -6.13
N CYS A 7 -5.76 12.40 -6.18
CA CYS A 7 -5.50 10.98 -6.36
C CYS A 7 -6.53 10.39 -7.33
N GLY A 8 -6.08 9.55 -8.26
CA GLY A 8 -6.94 8.91 -9.25
C GLY A 8 -7.91 7.88 -8.67
N SER A 9 -7.65 7.41 -7.47
CA SER A 9 -8.46 6.42 -6.75
C SER A 9 -8.55 6.78 -5.27
N TYR A 10 -9.66 6.39 -4.66
CA TYR A 10 -9.92 6.54 -3.22
C TYR A 10 -10.93 5.45 -2.80
N PRO A 11 -10.95 4.98 -1.57
CA PRO A 11 -11.91 3.96 -1.16
C PRO A 11 -13.37 4.31 -1.55
N PRO A 12 -14.16 3.31 -2.00
CA PRO A 12 -13.93 1.87 -1.96
C PRO A 12 -13.18 1.27 -3.18
N ILE A 13 -12.57 2.12 -4.03
CA ILE A 13 -11.79 1.64 -5.18
C ILE A 13 -10.55 0.90 -4.66
N LYS A 14 -10.40 -0.36 -5.03
CA LYS A 14 -9.29 -1.24 -4.60
C LYS A 14 -7.96 -0.77 -5.21
N CYS A 15 -7.20 0.04 -4.49
CA CYS A 15 -5.92 0.59 -4.93
C CYS A 15 -5.04 0.99 -3.75
N GLY A 16 -3.84 0.44 -3.65
CA GLY A 16 -2.92 0.76 -2.55
C GLY A 16 -2.56 2.26 -2.44
N VAL A 17 -2.48 2.99 -3.57
CA VAL A 17 -2.26 4.45 -3.54
C VAL A 17 -3.51 5.19 -3.05
N GLY A 18 -4.71 4.66 -3.36
CA GLY A 18 -5.97 5.18 -2.82
C GLY A 18 -6.08 4.99 -1.31
N ASP A 19 -5.72 3.81 -0.81
CA ASP A 19 -5.71 3.47 0.61
C ASP A 19 -4.68 4.32 1.38
N TYR A 20 -3.46 4.45 0.83
CA TYR A 20 -2.45 5.38 1.34
C TYR A 20 -2.99 6.81 1.42
N THR A 21 -3.63 7.30 0.35
CA THR A 21 -4.19 8.66 0.29
C THR A 21 -5.27 8.87 1.35
N CYS A 22 -6.11 7.87 1.57
CA CYS A 22 -7.15 7.91 2.61
C CYS A 22 -6.53 8.01 4.01
N SER A 23 -5.56 7.17 4.33
CA SER A 23 -4.88 7.17 5.63
C SER A 23 -4.12 8.48 5.86
N LEU A 24 -3.39 8.97 4.85
CA LEU A 24 -2.69 10.26 4.93
C LEU A 24 -3.66 11.43 5.12
N ALA A 25 -4.76 11.47 4.36
CA ALA A 25 -5.75 12.54 4.45
C ALA A 25 -6.39 12.60 5.85
N LYS A 26 -6.74 11.44 6.42
CA LYS A 26 -7.29 11.35 7.79
C LYS A 26 -6.29 11.80 8.85
N ALA A 27 -5.04 11.35 8.75
CA ALA A 27 -4.00 11.75 9.69
C ALA A 27 -3.70 13.26 9.61
N LEU A 28 -3.62 13.82 8.40
CA LEU A 28 -3.45 15.28 8.20
C LEU A 28 -4.62 16.08 8.77
N ALA A 29 -5.87 15.62 8.57
CA ALA A 29 -7.06 16.29 9.05
C ALA A 29 -7.21 16.28 10.59
N ASN A 30 -6.45 15.43 11.29
CA ASN A 30 -6.36 15.42 12.75
C ASN A 30 -5.33 16.44 13.29
N ILE A 31 -4.47 17.00 12.43
CA ILE A 31 -3.51 18.02 12.85
C ILE A 31 -4.22 19.37 12.92
N HIS A 32 -4.02 20.07 14.03
CA HIS A 32 -4.60 21.41 14.24
C HIS A 32 -4.18 22.36 13.10
N ASP A 33 -5.10 23.18 12.64
CA ASP A 33 -4.93 24.17 11.57
C ASP A 33 -4.63 23.60 10.16
N ILE A 34 -4.83 22.30 9.94
CA ILE A 34 -4.78 21.68 8.61
C ILE A 34 -6.20 21.32 8.16
N GLU A 35 -6.62 21.88 7.03
CA GLU A 35 -7.87 21.53 6.34
C GLU A 35 -7.52 20.71 5.10
N VAL A 36 -8.11 19.53 4.94
CA VAL A 36 -7.76 18.58 3.87
C VAL A 36 -8.93 18.37 2.93
N GLY A 37 -8.68 18.59 1.63
CA GLY A 37 -9.56 18.19 0.54
C GLY A 37 -8.93 17.07 -0.28
N VAL A 38 -9.75 16.13 -0.76
CA VAL A 38 -9.31 15.07 -1.68
C VAL A 38 -10.13 15.11 -2.95
N LEU A 39 -9.47 15.38 -4.09
CA LEU A 39 -10.08 15.32 -5.41
C LEU A 39 -9.80 13.96 -6.03
N THR A 40 -10.86 13.25 -6.43
CA THR A 40 -10.75 11.85 -6.87
C THR A 40 -11.87 11.45 -7.85
N SER A 41 -11.88 10.17 -8.23
CA SER A 41 -12.89 9.59 -9.12
C SER A 41 -14.29 9.58 -8.50
N THR A 42 -15.32 9.62 -9.35
CA THR A 42 -16.74 9.63 -8.93
C THR A 42 -17.17 8.37 -8.17
N ASP A 43 -16.43 7.26 -8.33
CA ASP A 43 -16.73 5.99 -7.66
C ASP A 43 -16.29 5.98 -6.18
N ALA A 44 -15.56 7.00 -5.74
CA ALA A 44 -15.24 7.19 -4.33
C ALA A 44 -16.50 7.55 -3.53
N GLN A 45 -16.67 6.88 -2.39
CA GLN A 45 -17.82 7.12 -1.51
C GLN A 45 -17.34 7.73 -0.19
N ILE A 46 -18.13 8.68 0.31
CA ILE A 46 -17.98 9.15 1.68
C ILE A 46 -18.71 8.15 2.57
N ASP A 47 -18.00 7.57 3.52
CA ASP A 47 -18.67 6.84 4.60
C ASP A 47 -19.36 7.88 5.50
N VAL A 48 -20.65 8.14 5.21
CA VAL A 48 -21.45 9.19 5.86
C VAL A 48 -21.60 8.94 7.37
N ASN A 49 -21.23 7.76 7.85
CA ASN A 49 -21.30 7.38 9.28
C ASN A 49 -20.01 7.67 10.05
N LYS A 50 -18.94 8.10 9.38
CA LYS A 50 -17.72 8.55 10.03
C LYS A 50 -17.64 10.06 9.97
N ASP A 51 -17.38 10.67 11.11
CA ASP A 51 -17.12 12.10 11.30
C ASP A 51 -15.78 12.47 10.61
N ASP A 52 -15.75 12.37 9.28
CA ASP A 52 -14.55 12.55 8.48
C ASP A 52 -14.33 14.05 8.28
N LYS A 53 -13.29 14.57 8.91
CA LYS A 53 -12.79 15.95 8.75
C LYS A 53 -12.20 16.21 7.35
N VAL A 54 -12.32 15.24 6.43
CA VAL A 54 -11.77 15.32 5.06
C VAL A 54 -12.87 15.75 4.08
N HIS A 55 -12.63 16.83 3.34
CA HIS A 55 -13.54 17.28 2.27
C HIS A 55 -13.32 16.47 1.00
N LEU A 56 -14.22 15.55 0.66
CA LEU A 56 -14.10 14.74 -0.54
C LEU A 56 -14.76 15.41 -1.75
N PHE A 57 -14.02 15.47 -2.88
CA PHE A 57 -14.48 15.96 -4.19
C PHE A 57 -14.46 14.83 -5.22
N PRO A 58 -15.46 13.93 -5.27
CA PRO A 58 -15.51 12.79 -6.18
C PRO A 58 -16.07 13.22 -7.54
N VAL A 59 -15.34 14.06 -8.27
CA VAL A 59 -15.86 14.75 -9.48
C VAL A 59 -15.36 14.15 -10.79
N MET A 60 -14.37 13.23 -10.74
CA MET A 60 -13.69 12.72 -11.94
C MET A 60 -14.35 11.43 -12.44
N ALA A 61 -15.32 11.53 -13.33
CA ALA A 61 -15.88 10.35 -14.02
C ALA A 61 -14.86 9.68 -14.96
N ASN A 62 -13.90 10.45 -15.45
CA ASN A 62 -12.74 9.94 -16.20
C ASN A 62 -11.58 10.94 -16.07
N TRP A 63 -10.36 10.45 -16.35
CA TRP A 63 -9.13 11.23 -16.27
C TRP A 63 -8.60 11.58 -17.66
N LYS A 64 -9.46 12.12 -18.53
CA LYS A 64 -9.11 12.64 -19.86
C LYS A 64 -8.95 14.17 -19.81
N LEU A 65 -8.20 14.74 -20.73
CA LEU A 65 -7.98 16.20 -20.80
C LEU A 65 -9.27 17.01 -20.81
N GLY A 66 -10.34 16.51 -21.42
CA GLY A 66 -11.65 17.16 -21.41
C GLY A 66 -12.27 17.35 -20.02
N SER A 67 -11.79 16.61 -19.03
CA SER A 67 -12.25 16.74 -17.64
C SER A 67 -11.40 17.71 -16.80
N LEU A 68 -10.36 18.33 -17.36
CA LEU A 68 -9.46 19.26 -16.66
C LEU A 68 -10.21 20.45 -16.04
N GLY A 69 -11.26 20.94 -16.70
CA GLY A 69 -12.11 22.03 -16.20
C GLY A 69 -12.71 21.74 -14.82
N LYS A 70 -13.05 20.46 -14.54
CA LYS A 70 -13.57 20.07 -13.20
C LYS A 70 -12.50 20.19 -12.12
N ILE A 71 -11.24 19.84 -12.44
CA ILE A 71 -10.13 20.00 -11.51
C ILE A 71 -9.92 21.48 -11.21
N PHE A 72 -9.90 22.34 -12.24
CA PHE A 72 -9.77 23.78 -12.07
C PHE A 72 -10.92 24.35 -11.24
N GLN A 73 -12.15 23.92 -11.47
CA GLN A 73 -13.31 24.34 -10.67
C GLN A 73 -13.14 24.02 -9.19
N VAL A 74 -12.68 22.79 -8.85
CA VAL A 74 -12.43 22.41 -7.45
C VAL A 74 -11.30 23.27 -6.86
N VAL A 75 -10.20 23.46 -7.58
CA VAL A 75 -9.07 24.30 -7.14
C VAL A 75 -9.54 25.72 -6.88
N ASP A 76 -10.33 26.32 -7.78
CA ASP A 76 -10.81 27.71 -7.67
C ASP A 76 -11.84 27.88 -6.54
N THR A 77 -12.64 26.85 -6.27
CA THR A 77 -13.65 26.88 -5.20
C THR A 77 -13.04 26.60 -3.82
N TYR A 78 -12.21 25.56 -3.72
CA TYR A 78 -11.58 25.14 -2.47
C TYR A 78 -10.47 26.10 -2.03
N ARG A 79 -9.75 26.71 -2.99
CA ARG A 79 -8.63 27.64 -2.79
C ARG A 79 -7.55 27.08 -1.88
N PRO A 80 -6.90 25.96 -2.28
CA PRO A 80 -5.87 25.35 -1.47
C PRO A 80 -4.60 26.22 -1.42
N ASP A 81 -3.90 26.18 -0.27
CA ASP A 81 -2.55 26.73 -0.12
C ASP A 81 -1.49 25.82 -0.76
N ILE A 82 -1.77 24.51 -0.80
CA ILE A 82 -0.90 23.45 -1.38
C ILE A 82 -1.75 22.50 -2.22
N ILE A 83 -1.25 22.13 -3.39
CA ILE A 83 -1.75 21.00 -4.16
C ILE A 83 -0.76 19.84 -4.00
N HIS A 84 -1.24 18.71 -3.51
CA HIS A 84 -0.45 17.50 -3.33
C HIS A 84 -0.94 16.39 -4.26
N ILE A 85 -0.11 15.93 -5.20
CA ILE A 85 -0.48 14.94 -6.22
C ILE A 85 0.16 13.59 -5.89
N GLN A 86 -0.66 12.53 -5.87
CA GLN A 86 -0.21 11.16 -5.69
C GLN A 86 0.11 10.54 -7.06
N TYR A 87 1.32 10.00 -7.25
CA TYR A 87 1.77 9.43 -8.51
C TYR A 87 2.60 8.14 -8.31
N PRO A 88 2.46 7.12 -9.17
CA PRO A 88 1.36 6.91 -10.12
C PRO A 88 0.06 6.58 -9.40
N ALA A 89 -1.09 6.89 -10.01
CA ALA A 89 -2.39 6.51 -9.48
C ALA A 89 -3.31 5.99 -10.59
N LEU A 90 -4.23 5.09 -10.23
CA LEU A 90 -5.26 4.62 -11.13
C LEU A 90 -6.04 5.81 -11.72
N GLY A 91 -6.47 5.65 -12.96
CA GLY A 91 -7.24 6.67 -13.66
C GLY A 91 -6.39 7.58 -14.53
N TYR A 92 -5.33 8.19 -14.05
CA TYR A 92 -4.54 9.12 -14.87
C TYR A 92 -3.15 8.63 -15.28
N GLN A 93 -2.61 7.58 -14.69
CA GLN A 93 -1.29 7.02 -15.00
C GLN A 93 -1.06 6.76 -16.51
N LYS A 94 -2.09 6.30 -17.21
CA LYS A 94 -2.05 5.95 -18.66
C LYS A 94 -2.68 7.01 -19.55
N THR A 95 -2.94 8.21 -19.06
CA THR A 95 -3.57 9.30 -19.81
C THR A 95 -2.67 10.53 -19.84
N LEU A 96 -3.00 11.53 -20.66
CA LEU A 96 -2.30 12.81 -20.67
C LEU A 96 -2.45 13.58 -19.34
N MET A 97 -3.40 13.18 -18.49
CA MET A 97 -3.55 13.74 -17.14
C MET A 97 -2.37 13.41 -16.20
N ARG A 98 -1.50 12.48 -16.58
CA ARG A 98 -0.22 12.29 -15.89
C ARG A 98 0.65 13.55 -15.86
N ALA A 99 0.47 14.47 -16.84
CA ALA A 99 1.09 15.78 -16.88
C ALA A 99 0.35 16.84 -16.04
N LEU A 100 -0.55 16.43 -15.14
CA LEU A 100 -1.37 17.32 -14.32
C LEU A 100 -0.56 18.38 -13.54
N PRO A 101 0.61 18.09 -12.96
CA PRO A 101 1.43 19.11 -12.31
C PRO A 101 1.82 20.24 -13.25
N PHE A 102 2.18 19.92 -14.50
CA PHE A 102 2.49 20.92 -15.52
C PHE A 102 1.26 21.75 -15.88
N LEU A 103 0.09 21.12 -16.03
CA LEU A 103 -1.17 21.79 -16.36
C LEU A 103 -1.65 22.71 -15.23
N LEU A 104 -1.37 22.36 -13.96
CA LEU A 104 -1.74 23.15 -12.79
C LEU A 104 -0.74 24.27 -12.46
N LYS A 105 0.44 24.30 -13.09
CA LYS A 105 1.47 25.32 -12.84
C LYS A 105 0.95 26.75 -13.00
N PHE A 106 0.00 26.95 -13.90
CA PHE A 106 -0.61 28.28 -14.17
C PHE A 106 -1.51 28.79 -13.04
N LYS A 107 -1.87 27.96 -12.06
CA LYS A 107 -2.66 28.38 -10.89
C LYS A 107 -1.83 29.10 -9.83
N ASN A 108 -0.50 29.14 -9.97
CA ASN A 108 0.43 29.76 -9.01
C ASN A 108 0.32 29.22 -7.57
N ILE A 109 -0.21 28.02 -7.42
CA ILE A 109 -0.28 27.30 -6.15
C ILE A 109 0.90 26.33 -6.09
N PRO A 110 1.65 26.25 -4.98
CA PRO A 110 2.72 25.27 -4.83
C PRO A 110 2.22 23.82 -5.02
N ILE A 111 2.90 23.09 -5.89
CA ILE A 111 2.58 21.69 -6.18
C ILE A 111 3.65 20.82 -5.55
N ILE A 112 3.22 19.84 -4.76
CA ILE A 112 4.06 18.79 -4.20
C ILE A 112 3.59 17.45 -4.75
N GLN A 113 4.50 16.52 -4.98
CA GLN A 113 4.15 15.19 -5.46
C GLN A 113 4.68 14.12 -4.51
N THR A 114 3.89 13.08 -4.27
CA THR A 114 4.39 11.81 -3.71
C THR A 114 4.49 10.77 -4.82
N TRP A 115 5.67 10.17 -4.96
CA TRP A 115 5.96 9.09 -5.89
C TRP A 115 6.02 7.77 -5.14
N HIS A 116 5.15 6.83 -5.56
CA HIS A 116 5.01 5.50 -4.96
C HIS A 116 5.84 4.42 -5.65
N GLU A 117 6.22 4.66 -6.91
CA GLU A 117 6.97 3.72 -7.74
C GLU A 117 8.21 4.39 -8.32
N HIS A 118 9.15 3.56 -8.80
CA HIS A 118 10.29 4.08 -9.56
C HIS A 118 9.85 4.68 -10.89
N LEU A 119 10.65 5.63 -11.38
CA LEU A 119 10.54 6.08 -12.76
C LEU A 119 11.03 4.94 -13.66
N ASN A 120 10.15 4.38 -14.48
CA ASN A 120 10.54 3.36 -15.45
C ASN A 120 11.40 3.98 -16.55
N GLU A 121 12.57 3.42 -16.80
CA GLU A 121 13.47 3.88 -17.86
C GLU A 121 12.83 3.88 -19.25
N CYS A 122 11.84 3.01 -19.47
CA CYS A 122 11.07 2.92 -20.71
C CYS A 122 9.92 3.92 -20.80
N GLU A 123 9.53 4.54 -19.69
CA GLU A 123 8.50 5.56 -19.67
C GLU A 123 9.17 6.95 -19.69
N LEU A 124 9.52 7.42 -20.90
CA LEU A 124 10.02 8.79 -21.11
C LEU A 124 9.04 9.89 -20.67
N VAL A 125 7.92 9.50 -20.09
CA VAL A 125 6.81 10.38 -19.72
C VAL A 125 6.58 10.29 -18.22
N GLY A 126 6.64 11.43 -17.58
CA GLY A 126 6.49 11.59 -16.13
C GLY A 126 7.58 12.50 -15.55
N TRP A 127 8.75 12.59 -16.21
CA TRP A 127 9.84 13.48 -15.78
C TRP A 127 9.44 14.97 -15.89
N GLU A 128 8.61 15.35 -16.87
CA GLU A 128 8.08 16.70 -17.00
C GLU A 128 7.30 17.17 -15.77
N ASN A 129 6.74 16.23 -15.03
CA ASN A 129 6.04 16.52 -13.78
C ASN A 129 6.98 17.05 -12.70
N LEU A 130 8.21 16.55 -12.67
CA LEU A 130 9.22 17.00 -11.72
C LEU A 130 9.61 18.47 -11.93
N LEU A 131 9.60 18.96 -13.19
CA LEU A 131 9.87 20.36 -13.51
C LEU A 131 8.78 21.32 -13.01
N SER A 132 7.61 20.81 -12.69
CA SER A 132 6.45 21.61 -12.33
C SER A 132 6.12 21.54 -10.85
N CYS A 133 6.81 20.72 -10.07
CA CYS A 133 6.61 20.64 -8.63
C CYS A 133 7.67 21.43 -7.86
N LYS A 134 7.29 21.91 -6.67
CA LYS A 134 8.16 22.60 -5.72
C LYS A 134 8.98 21.62 -4.88
N ALA A 135 8.42 20.42 -4.64
CA ALA A 135 9.06 19.35 -3.90
C ALA A 135 8.56 17.99 -4.36
N LEU A 136 9.41 16.98 -4.21
CA LEU A 136 9.11 15.58 -4.43
C LEU A 136 9.21 14.83 -3.11
N ILE A 137 8.17 14.12 -2.76
CA ILE A 137 8.17 13.12 -1.69
C ILE A 137 8.28 11.75 -2.37
N TYR A 138 9.06 10.84 -1.81
CA TYR A 138 9.17 9.47 -2.29
C TYR A 138 9.09 8.49 -1.12
N VAL A 139 8.42 7.35 -1.35
CA VAL A 139 8.14 6.35 -0.31
C VAL A 139 9.13 5.18 -0.33
N ARG A 140 9.94 5.05 -1.39
CA ARG A 140 10.94 3.99 -1.55
C ARG A 140 12.33 4.53 -1.32
N GLN A 141 13.09 3.98 -0.38
CA GLN A 141 14.46 4.42 -0.07
C GLN A 141 15.39 4.41 -1.30
N ASP A 142 15.23 3.40 -2.15
CA ASP A 142 16.03 3.23 -3.36
C ASP A 142 15.58 4.09 -4.55
N PHE A 143 14.56 4.95 -4.37
CA PHE A 143 14.03 5.80 -5.44
C PHE A 143 15.08 6.68 -6.09
N VAL A 144 15.84 7.42 -5.29
CA VAL A 144 16.86 8.36 -5.79
C VAL A 144 18.02 7.61 -6.45
N LEU A 145 18.41 6.45 -5.92
CA LEU A 145 19.48 5.61 -6.46
C LEU A 145 19.14 5.00 -7.82
N LYS A 146 17.84 4.82 -8.09
CA LYS A 146 17.36 4.26 -9.36
C LYS A 146 16.89 5.32 -10.36
N LEU A 147 17.06 6.61 -10.06
CA LEU A 147 16.81 7.65 -11.04
C LEU A 147 17.82 7.55 -12.18
N PRO A 148 17.39 7.64 -13.46
CA PRO A 148 18.29 7.78 -14.58
C PRO A 148 19.23 8.99 -14.37
N TYR A 149 20.53 8.84 -14.65
CA TYR A 149 21.53 9.87 -14.39
C TYR A 149 21.16 11.25 -14.97
N TRP A 150 20.62 11.28 -16.19
CA TRP A 150 20.18 12.52 -16.83
C TRP A 150 19.00 13.17 -16.10
N VAL A 151 18.08 12.36 -15.52
CA VAL A 151 16.98 12.87 -14.67
C VAL A 151 17.54 13.50 -13.42
N ASP A 152 18.46 12.83 -12.72
CA ASP A 152 19.07 13.36 -11.49
C ASP A 152 19.78 14.67 -11.74
N VAL A 153 20.53 14.80 -12.85
CA VAL A 153 21.23 16.04 -13.24
C VAL A 153 20.25 17.21 -13.45
N PHE A 154 19.15 16.96 -14.18
CA PHE A 154 18.12 18.00 -14.43
C PHE A 154 17.32 18.37 -13.18
N PHE A 155 17.13 17.43 -12.26
CA PHE A 155 16.28 17.60 -11.08
C PHE A 155 17.04 17.82 -9.77
N LYS A 156 18.35 18.12 -9.83
CA LYS A 156 19.12 18.51 -8.64
C LYS A 156 18.49 19.67 -7.87
N THR A 157 17.79 20.56 -8.57
CA THR A 157 17.17 21.76 -7.98
C THR A 157 15.82 21.49 -7.30
N VAL A 158 15.18 20.34 -7.55
CA VAL A 158 13.91 19.99 -6.89
C VAL A 158 14.21 19.26 -5.58
N PRO A 159 13.85 19.84 -4.43
CA PRO A 159 14.01 19.19 -3.14
C PRO A 159 13.29 17.85 -3.08
N LYS A 160 13.99 16.83 -2.61
CA LYS A 160 13.50 15.45 -2.51
C LYS A 160 13.46 15.04 -1.04
N PHE A 161 12.32 14.50 -0.60
CA PHE A 161 12.11 14.08 0.79
C PHE A 161 11.69 12.62 0.84
N PHE A 162 12.42 11.83 1.60
CA PHE A 162 12.01 10.48 1.93
C PHE A 162 11.00 10.51 3.07
N ILE A 163 9.78 10.06 2.80
CA ILE A 163 8.75 9.83 3.81
C ILE A 163 8.24 8.40 3.56
N PRO A 164 8.49 7.44 4.48
CA PRO A 164 8.06 6.07 4.28
C PRO A 164 6.54 5.96 4.24
N SER A 165 6.04 4.89 3.64
CA SER A 165 4.64 4.48 3.82
C SER A 165 4.49 3.72 5.14
N ALA A 166 3.26 3.68 5.67
CA ALA A 166 2.88 2.79 6.76
C ALA A 166 1.77 1.83 6.32
N SER A 167 1.54 0.82 7.12
CA SER A 167 0.40 -0.07 6.93
C SER A 167 -0.92 0.68 7.07
N VAL A 168 -1.88 0.31 6.24
CA VAL A 168 -3.28 0.72 6.41
C VAL A 168 -4.04 -0.24 7.35
N ILE A 169 -3.48 -1.42 7.64
CA ILE A 169 -4.09 -2.40 8.53
C ILE A 169 -3.61 -2.16 9.95
N THR A 170 -4.52 -1.80 10.83
CA THR A 170 -4.24 -1.66 12.26
C THR A 170 -4.23 -3.04 12.92
N PRO A 171 -3.21 -3.38 13.74
CA PRO A 171 -3.20 -4.60 14.50
C PRO A 171 -4.39 -4.69 15.46
N VAL A 172 -4.99 -5.87 15.54
CA VAL A 172 -6.10 -6.16 16.46
C VAL A 172 -5.62 -7.10 17.56
N VAL A 173 -5.90 -6.74 18.79
CA VAL A 173 -5.63 -7.59 19.95
C VAL A 173 -6.91 -8.29 20.36
N LEU A 174 -6.96 -9.61 20.17
CA LEU A 174 -8.07 -10.47 20.56
C LEU A 174 -7.77 -11.14 21.90
N ASN A 175 -8.81 -11.40 22.70
CA ASN A 175 -8.69 -12.24 23.88
C ASN A 175 -8.64 -13.75 23.51
N GLY A 176 -8.33 -14.61 24.48
CA GLY A 176 -8.14 -16.06 24.24
C GLY A 176 -9.36 -16.74 23.62
N ASP A 177 -10.56 -16.41 24.09
CA ASP A 177 -11.80 -16.99 23.58
C ASP A 177 -12.09 -16.55 22.12
N GLN A 178 -11.84 -15.28 21.82
CA GLN A 178 -11.97 -14.75 20.45
C GLN A 178 -10.99 -15.43 19.50
N ILE A 179 -9.73 -15.60 19.92
CA ILE A 179 -8.69 -16.31 19.14
C ILE A 179 -9.16 -17.74 18.86
N LEU A 180 -9.59 -18.47 19.90
CA LEU A 180 -10.02 -19.86 19.78
C LEU A 180 -11.24 -19.99 18.85
N ASN A 181 -12.24 -19.15 19.04
CA ASN A 181 -13.43 -19.14 18.22
C ASN A 181 -13.10 -18.87 16.74
N LEU A 182 -12.29 -17.84 16.47
CA LEU A 182 -11.93 -17.49 15.09
C LEU A 182 -11.04 -18.57 14.45
N LYS A 183 -10.07 -19.15 15.17
CA LYS A 183 -9.29 -20.29 14.68
C LYS A 183 -10.18 -21.48 14.33
N ASN A 184 -11.16 -21.81 15.16
CA ASN A 184 -12.09 -22.92 14.95
C ASN A 184 -12.95 -22.74 13.69
N THR A 185 -13.29 -21.50 13.31
CA THR A 185 -14.05 -21.23 12.08
C THR A 185 -13.22 -21.42 10.80
N ILE A 186 -11.89 -21.26 10.90
CA ILE A 186 -10.98 -21.37 9.74
C ILE A 186 -10.36 -22.77 9.68
N SER A 187 -9.66 -23.16 10.75
CA SER A 187 -8.99 -24.46 10.85
C SER A 187 -8.77 -24.84 12.32
N PRO A 188 -9.58 -25.73 12.87
CA PRO A 188 -9.47 -26.12 14.30
C PRO A 188 -8.25 -26.97 14.61
N LEU A 189 -7.66 -27.64 13.61
CA LEU A 189 -6.63 -28.67 13.81
C LEU A 189 -5.24 -28.29 13.29
N LYS A 190 -5.17 -27.35 12.32
CA LYS A 190 -3.90 -27.01 11.66
C LYS A 190 -3.48 -25.59 12.00
N LYS A 191 -2.18 -25.35 11.98
CA LYS A 191 -1.62 -24.01 12.00
C LYS A 191 -2.06 -23.24 10.75
N ILE A 192 -2.38 -21.95 10.91
CA ILE A 192 -2.89 -21.09 9.84
C ILE A 192 -1.75 -20.29 9.25
N VAL A 193 -1.52 -20.47 7.94
CA VAL A 193 -0.57 -19.69 7.15
C VAL A 193 -1.35 -18.72 6.28
N CYS A 194 -1.12 -17.42 6.48
CA CYS A 194 -1.81 -16.36 5.75
C CYS A 194 -0.97 -15.80 4.61
N PHE A 195 -1.64 -15.40 3.54
CA PHE A 195 -1.16 -14.43 2.57
C PHE A 195 -2.14 -13.27 2.51
N PHE A 196 -1.63 -12.05 2.40
CA PHE A 196 -2.46 -10.84 2.24
C PHE A 196 -1.96 -9.94 1.12
N GLY A 197 -2.85 -9.51 0.25
CA GLY A 197 -2.59 -8.54 -0.80
C GLY A 197 -3.26 -8.87 -2.13
N PHE A 198 -3.05 -8.02 -3.14
CA PHE A 198 -3.59 -8.27 -4.48
C PHE A 198 -2.90 -9.48 -5.13
N ALA A 199 -3.71 -10.40 -5.68
CA ALA A 199 -3.18 -11.57 -6.39
C ALA A 199 -2.68 -11.18 -7.79
N ASN A 200 -1.42 -10.74 -7.85
CA ASN A 200 -0.71 -10.36 -9.07
C ASN A 200 0.58 -11.19 -9.23
N PRO A 201 1.12 -11.36 -10.45
CA PRO A 201 2.35 -12.12 -10.68
C PRO A 201 3.55 -11.65 -9.84
N ASN A 202 3.68 -10.34 -9.59
CA ASN A 202 4.73 -9.77 -8.75
C ASN A 202 4.57 -10.07 -7.25
N LYS A 203 3.46 -10.69 -6.85
CA LYS A 203 3.21 -11.16 -5.46
C LYS A 203 3.47 -12.65 -5.28
N GLY A 204 3.61 -13.42 -6.36
CA GLY A 204 4.00 -14.81 -6.31
C GLY A 204 3.04 -15.73 -5.55
N VAL A 205 1.74 -15.44 -5.57
CA VAL A 205 0.73 -16.21 -4.80
C VAL A 205 0.74 -17.68 -5.16
N GLU A 206 1.02 -18.03 -6.42
CA GLU A 206 1.12 -19.40 -6.90
C GLU A 206 2.24 -20.21 -6.23
N ARG A 207 3.29 -19.54 -5.73
CA ARG A 207 4.42 -20.18 -5.03
C ARG A 207 4.03 -20.70 -3.66
N LEU A 208 2.95 -20.19 -3.07
CA LEU A 208 2.46 -20.66 -1.77
C LEU A 208 2.05 -22.13 -1.80
N PHE A 209 1.60 -22.62 -2.95
CA PHE A 209 1.22 -24.02 -3.12
C PHE A 209 2.41 -24.99 -3.08
N ASP A 210 3.63 -24.48 -3.30
CA ASP A 210 4.87 -25.23 -3.20
C ASP A 210 5.57 -25.01 -1.84
N ILE A 211 5.27 -23.89 -1.16
CA ILE A 211 5.86 -23.51 0.13
C ILE A 211 5.10 -24.12 1.30
N VAL A 212 3.76 -24.13 1.23
CA VAL A 212 2.89 -24.54 2.33
C VAL A 212 2.51 -26.00 2.17
N ASP A 213 2.87 -26.83 3.14
CA ASP A 213 2.49 -28.24 3.19
C ASP A 213 1.03 -28.38 3.67
N PRO A 214 0.08 -28.81 2.80
CA PRO A 214 -1.32 -28.92 3.16
C PRO A 214 -1.62 -29.98 4.22
N GLU A 215 -0.69 -30.90 4.51
CA GLU A 215 -0.86 -31.86 5.60
C GLU A 215 -0.65 -31.22 6.97
N LYS A 216 0.20 -30.18 7.06
CA LYS A 216 0.56 -29.50 8.31
C LYS A 216 -0.16 -28.19 8.54
N PHE A 217 -0.48 -27.49 7.46
CA PHE A 217 -0.97 -26.12 7.51
C PHE A 217 -2.30 -25.96 6.78
N HIS A 218 -3.07 -24.98 7.22
CA HIS A 218 -4.19 -24.43 6.48
C HIS A 218 -3.77 -23.11 5.81
N LEU A 219 -3.87 -23.03 4.50
CA LEU A 219 -3.54 -21.83 3.73
C LEU A 219 -4.74 -20.88 3.70
N LEU A 220 -4.56 -19.65 4.20
CA LEU A 220 -5.57 -18.60 4.20
C LEU A 220 -5.15 -17.49 3.23
N LEU A 221 -5.78 -17.42 2.07
CA LEU A 221 -5.55 -16.38 1.07
C LEU A 221 -6.51 -15.19 1.33
N ILE A 222 -5.98 -14.12 1.92
CA ILE A 222 -6.74 -12.88 2.14
C ILE A 222 -6.57 -12.01 0.90
N CYS A 223 -7.27 -12.39 -0.17
CA CYS A 223 -7.23 -11.71 -1.46
C CYS A 223 -8.49 -12.02 -2.26
N ASP A 224 -8.79 -11.13 -3.21
CA ASP A 224 -9.85 -11.33 -4.20
C ASP A 224 -9.29 -12.05 -5.42
N LEU A 225 -10.02 -13.05 -5.92
CA LEU A 225 -9.65 -13.82 -7.11
C LEU A 225 -10.78 -13.80 -8.13
N SER A 226 -10.44 -13.48 -9.38
CA SER A 226 -11.37 -13.46 -10.50
C SER A 226 -11.01 -14.53 -11.54
N PRO A 227 -11.95 -15.39 -11.94
CA PRO A 227 -11.72 -16.35 -13.02
C PRO A 227 -11.47 -15.69 -14.38
N LEU A 228 -11.82 -14.42 -14.54
CA LEU A 228 -11.57 -13.65 -15.76
C LEU A 228 -10.12 -13.20 -15.90
N ASN A 229 -9.34 -13.20 -14.82
CA ASN A 229 -7.92 -12.89 -14.84
C ASN A 229 -7.12 -14.19 -15.02
N PRO A 230 -6.34 -14.36 -16.09
CA PRO A 230 -5.63 -15.62 -16.37
C PRO A 230 -4.66 -16.06 -15.26
N TYR A 231 -4.02 -15.12 -14.56
CA TYR A 231 -3.14 -15.42 -13.44
C TYR A 231 -3.94 -15.91 -12.22
N GLN A 232 -4.99 -15.20 -11.86
CA GLN A 232 -5.84 -15.54 -10.72
C GLN A 232 -6.62 -16.82 -10.96
N ASN A 233 -7.02 -17.09 -12.21
CA ASN A 233 -7.67 -18.36 -12.55
C ASN A 233 -6.75 -19.57 -12.32
N ARG A 234 -5.44 -19.46 -12.60
CA ARG A 234 -4.50 -20.55 -12.27
C ARG A 234 -4.44 -20.84 -10.76
N ILE A 235 -4.54 -19.79 -9.92
CA ILE A 235 -4.60 -19.94 -8.46
C ILE A 235 -5.90 -20.64 -8.06
N ILE A 236 -7.03 -20.26 -8.67
CA ILE A 236 -8.33 -20.90 -8.44
C ILE A 236 -8.29 -22.38 -8.80
N GLU A 237 -7.67 -22.76 -9.93
CA GLU A 237 -7.56 -24.16 -10.33
C GLU A 237 -6.66 -24.97 -9.39
N LYS A 238 -5.51 -24.43 -8.96
CA LYS A 238 -4.66 -25.07 -7.94
C LYS A 238 -5.41 -25.27 -6.61
N ALA A 239 -6.24 -24.31 -6.21
CA ALA A 239 -7.02 -24.40 -4.99
C ALA A 239 -8.09 -25.54 -5.01
N LYS A 240 -8.45 -26.04 -6.19
CA LYS A 240 -9.39 -27.17 -6.37
C LYS A 240 -8.72 -28.54 -6.33
N GLU A 241 -7.40 -28.62 -6.32
CA GLU A 241 -6.68 -29.87 -6.23
C GLU A 241 -6.99 -30.60 -4.92
N THR A 242 -7.01 -31.93 -4.95
CA THR A 242 -7.46 -32.78 -3.81
C THR A 242 -6.69 -32.49 -2.52
N SER A 243 -5.39 -32.19 -2.61
CA SER A 243 -4.55 -31.85 -1.47
C SER A 243 -4.98 -30.58 -0.75
N TRP A 244 -5.62 -29.65 -1.46
CA TRP A 244 -6.06 -28.36 -0.93
C TRP A 244 -7.52 -28.34 -0.49
N LEU A 245 -8.29 -29.39 -0.79
CA LEU A 245 -9.66 -29.50 -0.30
C LEU A 245 -9.68 -29.51 1.23
N ASN A 246 -10.41 -28.57 1.84
CA ASN A 246 -10.48 -28.32 3.29
C ASN A 246 -9.17 -27.81 3.93
N ASN A 247 -8.11 -27.59 3.15
CA ASN A 247 -6.82 -27.06 3.63
C ASN A 247 -6.51 -25.66 3.11
N LEU A 248 -7.47 -25.04 2.39
CA LEU A 248 -7.32 -23.71 1.84
C LEU A 248 -8.65 -22.95 1.97
N THR A 249 -8.53 -21.67 2.33
CA THR A 249 -9.65 -20.71 2.35
C THR A 249 -9.25 -19.47 1.56
N VAL A 250 -10.12 -19.01 0.66
CA VAL A 250 -10.01 -17.71 -0.02
C VAL A 250 -11.10 -16.81 0.52
N THR A 251 -10.71 -15.69 1.14
CA THR A 251 -11.68 -14.81 1.81
C THR A 251 -12.40 -13.84 0.89
N GLY A 252 -11.81 -13.55 -0.27
CA GLY A 252 -12.17 -12.36 -1.04
C GLY A 252 -11.59 -11.09 -0.41
N TYR A 253 -12.16 -9.94 -0.77
CA TYR A 253 -11.82 -8.65 -0.17
C TYR A 253 -12.49 -8.52 1.20
N LEU A 254 -11.70 -8.14 2.20
CA LEU A 254 -12.17 -7.93 3.57
C LEU A 254 -11.90 -6.49 4.05
N PRO A 255 -12.73 -5.97 4.97
CA PRO A 255 -12.45 -4.74 5.70
C PRO A 255 -11.15 -4.85 6.54
N GLU A 256 -10.46 -3.72 6.75
CA GLU A 256 -9.19 -3.63 7.49
C GLU A 256 -9.24 -4.31 8.87
N GLN A 257 -10.31 -4.10 9.62
CA GLN A 257 -10.48 -4.71 10.94
C GLN A 257 -10.47 -6.24 10.89
N GLN A 258 -11.20 -6.83 9.93
CA GLN A 258 -11.24 -8.29 9.78
C GLN A 258 -9.88 -8.86 9.37
N ILE A 259 -9.11 -8.12 8.56
CA ILE A 259 -7.73 -8.50 8.21
C ILE A 259 -6.87 -8.50 9.47
N GLY A 260 -6.95 -7.47 10.31
CA GLY A 260 -6.24 -7.39 11.59
C GLY A 260 -6.61 -8.54 12.53
N GLU A 261 -7.89 -8.92 12.60
CA GLU A 261 -8.37 -10.08 13.37
C GLU A 261 -7.78 -11.40 12.83
N LEU A 262 -7.75 -11.60 11.52
CA LEU A 262 -7.13 -12.78 10.91
C LEU A 262 -5.61 -12.84 11.15
N PHE A 263 -4.91 -11.70 11.14
CA PHE A 263 -3.50 -11.66 11.47
C PHE A 263 -3.22 -12.00 12.94
N SER A 264 -4.15 -11.66 13.84
CA SER A 264 -4.00 -12.00 15.25
C SER A 264 -4.03 -13.51 15.53
N ILE A 265 -4.67 -14.28 14.65
CA ILE A 265 -4.76 -15.75 14.75
C ILE A 265 -3.77 -16.49 13.84
N ALA A 266 -3.10 -15.80 12.91
CA ALA A 266 -2.17 -16.40 11.97
C ALA A 266 -0.94 -16.98 12.70
N ASP A 267 -0.55 -18.21 12.38
CA ASP A 267 0.68 -18.82 12.88
C ASP A 267 1.89 -18.40 12.02
N ALA A 268 1.65 -18.00 10.77
CA ALA A 268 2.61 -17.35 9.89
C ALA A 268 1.91 -16.49 8.85
N ILE A 269 2.59 -15.43 8.38
CA ILE A 269 2.15 -14.63 7.22
C ILE A 269 3.29 -14.67 6.20
N VAL A 270 2.98 -15.11 4.96
CA VAL A 270 4.00 -15.46 3.96
C VAL A 270 3.88 -14.59 2.71
N PHE A 271 5.02 -14.00 2.29
CA PHE A 271 5.14 -13.13 1.13
C PHE A 271 6.24 -13.62 0.17
N PRO A 272 5.93 -14.51 -0.78
CA PRO A 272 6.92 -15.09 -1.69
C PRO A 272 7.14 -14.22 -2.94
N PHE A 273 7.36 -12.92 -2.76
CA PHE A 273 7.45 -11.95 -3.85
C PHE A 273 8.61 -12.24 -4.79
N PRO A 274 8.41 -12.43 -6.11
CA PRO A 274 9.48 -12.70 -7.05
C PRO A 274 10.60 -11.64 -7.07
N GLY A 275 10.25 -10.38 -6.88
CA GLY A 275 11.19 -9.26 -6.81
C GLY A 275 11.65 -8.89 -5.40
N GLY A 276 11.27 -9.69 -4.41
CA GLY A 276 11.55 -9.41 -3.00
C GLY A 276 10.62 -8.37 -2.36
N ALA A 277 10.52 -8.47 -1.05
CA ALA A 277 9.85 -7.51 -0.20
C ALA A 277 10.84 -6.43 0.29
N GLY A 278 10.31 -5.28 0.64
CA GLY A 278 11.07 -4.19 1.26
C GLY A 278 10.17 -3.29 2.09
N HIS A 279 10.75 -2.29 2.73
CA HIS A 279 10.05 -1.38 3.64
C HIS A 279 8.88 -0.59 3.00
N TRP A 280 8.76 -0.60 1.68
CA TRP A 280 7.65 0.03 0.96
C TRP A 280 6.42 -0.88 0.80
N ASN A 281 6.51 -2.15 1.21
CA ASN A 281 5.40 -3.09 1.10
C ASN A 281 4.48 -2.98 2.31
N THR A 282 3.37 -2.27 2.17
CA THR A 282 2.39 -2.06 3.25
C THR A 282 1.77 -3.36 3.80
N SER A 283 1.66 -4.41 2.97
CA SER A 283 1.22 -5.73 3.42
C SER A 283 2.26 -6.41 4.33
N LEU A 284 3.57 -6.26 4.03
CA LEU A 284 4.64 -6.74 4.91
C LEU A 284 4.63 -5.97 6.23
N GLN A 285 4.53 -4.64 6.19
CA GLN A 285 4.43 -3.80 7.39
C GLN A 285 3.24 -4.20 8.28
N ALA A 286 2.08 -4.48 7.66
CA ALA A 286 0.89 -4.95 8.38
C ALA A 286 1.15 -6.26 9.12
N ALA A 287 1.80 -7.22 8.45
CA ALA A 287 2.14 -8.50 9.04
C ALA A 287 3.11 -8.34 10.21
N GLN A 288 4.18 -7.56 10.03
CA GLN A 288 5.15 -7.25 11.08
C GLN A 288 4.49 -6.55 12.28
N ALA A 289 3.66 -5.54 12.02
CA ALA A 289 2.95 -4.82 13.08
C ALA A 289 2.01 -5.74 13.88
N SER A 290 1.45 -6.79 13.27
CA SER A 290 0.57 -7.76 13.96
C SER A 290 1.31 -8.64 14.98
N GLY A 291 2.63 -8.68 14.93
CA GLY A 291 3.48 -9.53 15.76
C GLY A 291 3.47 -11.02 15.37
N ALA A 292 2.72 -11.42 14.33
CA ALA A 292 2.76 -12.78 13.82
C ALA A 292 4.12 -13.08 13.15
N PHE A 293 4.55 -14.34 13.15
CA PHE A 293 5.73 -14.73 12.39
C PHE A 293 5.52 -14.39 10.91
N THR A 294 6.46 -13.65 10.35
CA THR A 294 6.42 -13.21 8.95
C THR A 294 7.55 -13.84 8.18
N LEU A 295 7.24 -14.47 7.04
CA LEU A 295 8.21 -15.06 6.15
C LEU A 295 8.12 -14.37 4.79
N ALA A 296 9.21 -13.76 4.34
CA ALA A 296 9.22 -13.00 3.09
C ALA A 296 10.49 -13.26 2.28
N THR A 297 10.39 -13.12 0.97
CA THR A 297 11.58 -13.05 0.10
C THR A 297 12.13 -11.63 0.08
N THR A 298 13.44 -11.49 -0.09
CA THR A 298 14.10 -10.18 -0.26
C THR A 298 15.19 -10.24 -1.35
N ALA A 299 15.35 -9.11 -2.05
CA ALA A 299 16.50 -8.88 -2.93
C ALA A 299 17.67 -8.19 -2.20
N ASP A 300 17.43 -7.67 -0.98
CA ASP A 300 18.45 -7.03 -0.16
C ASP A 300 19.17 -8.08 0.68
N GLN A 301 20.43 -8.35 0.32
CA GLN A 301 21.27 -9.34 1.00
C GLN A 301 21.51 -9.02 2.48
N THR A 302 21.39 -7.75 2.89
CA THR A 302 21.60 -7.34 4.27
C THR A 302 20.44 -7.70 5.19
N LEU A 303 19.27 -8.03 4.64
CA LEU A 303 18.07 -8.41 5.39
C LEU A 303 17.96 -9.94 5.57
N ILE A 304 18.72 -10.76 4.83
CA ILE A 304 18.57 -12.22 4.85
C ILE A 304 18.78 -12.77 6.26
N GLY A 305 17.87 -13.65 6.68
CA GLY A 305 17.88 -14.29 7.98
C GLY A 305 16.73 -13.85 8.87
N TYR A 306 16.80 -14.25 10.14
CA TYR A 306 15.75 -13.94 11.11
C TYR A 306 16.04 -12.64 11.86
N ASN A 307 15.06 -11.74 11.83
CA ASN A 307 15.04 -10.52 12.60
C ASN A 307 14.08 -10.70 13.79
N GLU A 308 14.61 -10.70 15.02
CA GLU A 308 13.83 -10.94 16.24
C GLU A 308 12.86 -9.79 16.54
N GLU A 309 13.25 -8.54 16.30
CA GLU A 309 12.45 -7.36 16.62
C GLU A 309 11.15 -7.34 15.82
N SER A 310 11.23 -7.62 14.52
CA SER A 310 10.06 -7.67 13.62
C SER A 310 9.43 -9.06 13.51
N ASN A 311 9.97 -10.07 14.18
CA ASN A 311 9.58 -11.47 14.07
C ASN A 311 9.50 -11.94 12.60
N THR A 312 10.48 -11.51 11.81
CA THR A 312 10.48 -11.72 10.35
C THR A 312 11.70 -12.52 9.92
N TYR A 313 11.48 -13.52 9.08
CA TYR A 313 12.57 -14.21 8.38
C TYR A 313 12.57 -13.83 6.91
N PHE A 314 13.69 -13.31 6.44
CA PHE A 314 13.88 -13.01 5.02
C PHE A 314 14.71 -14.07 4.33
N VAL A 315 14.22 -14.55 3.19
CA VAL A 315 14.88 -15.52 2.31
C VAL A 315 15.24 -14.82 1.00
N ALA A 316 16.38 -15.13 0.41
CA ALA A 316 16.75 -14.61 -0.90
C ALA A 316 15.72 -14.99 -1.97
N CYS A 317 15.47 -14.12 -2.96
CA CYS A 317 14.47 -14.36 -4.01
C CYS A 317 14.74 -15.61 -4.86
N ASP A 318 16.00 -16.01 -4.99
CA ASP A 318 16.48 -17.17 -5.73
C ASP A 318 16.56 -18.46 -4.88
N ASP A 319 16.42 -18.36 -3.55
CA ASP A 319 16.45 -19.49 -2.62
C ASP A 319 15.06 -19.80 -2.01
N ILE A 320 14.04 -19.79 -2.85
CA ILE A 320 12.65 -20.03 -2.40
C ILE A 320 12.46 -21.42 -1.76
N GLY A 321 13.33 -22.39 -2.09
CA GLY A 321 13.32 -23.73 -1.51
C GLY A 321 13.58 -23.77 0.00
N LEU A 322 14.15 -22.71 0.57
CA LEU A 322 14.36 -22.59 2.01
C LEU A 322 13.05 -22.23 2.75
N MET A 323 12.07 -21.60 2.09
CA MET A 323 10.85 -21.12 2.74
C MET A 323 10.01 -22.23 3.42
N PRO A 324 9.80 -23.45 2.85
CA PRO A 324 9.09 -24.52 3.55
C PRO A 324 9.75 -24.96 4.84
N ILE A 325 11.10 -24.99 4.87
CA ILE A 325 11.90 -25.36 6.04
C ILE A 325 11.72 -24.33 7.14
N VAL A 326 11.93 -23.06 6.82
CA VAL A 326 11.77 -21.93 7.74
C VAL A 326 10.33 -21.85 8.25
N LEU A 327 9.34 -22.01 7.38
CA LEU A 327 7.93 -22.01 7.77
C LEU A 327 7.65 -23.10 8.81
N THR A 328 8.15 -24.32 8.59
CA THR A 328 7.92 -25.42 9.53
C THR A 328 8.55 -25.15 10.91
N GLU A 329 9.73 -24.55 10.93
CA GLU A 329 10.49 -24.27 12.16
C GLU A 329 9.92 -23.09 12.96
N TYR A 330 9.51 -22.03 12.27
CA TYR A 330 9.18 -20.74 12.93
C TYR A 330 7.68 -20.48 13.08
N ALA A 331 6.80 -21.17 12.35
CA ALA A 331 5.35 -20.92 12.42
C ALA A 331 4.81 -21.08 13.84
N GLY A 332 4.07 -20.08 14.31
CA GLY A 332 3.52 -19.98 15.66
C GLY A 332 4.35 -19.08 16.60
N ARG A 333 5.54 -18.62 16.19
CA ARG A 333 6.27 -17.59 16.96
C ARG A 333 5.51 -16.28 16.90
N ARG A 334 5.47 -15.57 18.03
CA ARG A 334 4.81 -14.26 18.13
C ARG A 334 5.63 -13.31 18.98
N VAL A 335 5.56 -12.03 18.62
CA VAL A 335 6.01 -10.90 19.44
C VAL A 335 4.79 -10.01 19.78
N ALA A 336 4.97 -9.05 20.66
CA ALA A 336 3.91 -8.08 20.94
C ALA A 336 3.56 -7.28 19.67
N PRO A 337 2.26 -7.06 19.36
CA PRO A 337 1.87 -6.24 18.21
C PRO A 337 2.30 -4.79 18.42
N ASN A 338 2.72 -4.15 17.34
CA ASN A 338 3.03 -2.72 17.34
C ASN A 338 1.73 -1.93 17.14
N LEU A 339 1.25 -1.28 18.18
CA LEU A 339 0.02 -0.49 18.17
C LEU A 339 0.27 1.02 17.89
N SER A 340 1.50 1.41 17.56
CA SER A 340 1.81 2.80 17.24
C SER A 340 1.09 3.25 15.95
N ASN A 341 0.61 4.50 15.97
CA ASN A 341 0.01 5.11 14.78
C ASN A 341 1.10 5.82 13.95
N GLU A 342 1.75 5.07 13.07
CA GLU A 342 2.82 5.61 12.19
C GLU A 342 2.30 6.72 11.24
N TRP A 343 0.98 6.75 10.97
CA TRP A 343 0.38 7.76 10.10
C TRP A 343 0.46 9.17 10.68
N ASP A 344 0.45 9.31 12.01
CA ASP A 344 0.59 10.63 12.67
C ASP A 344 2.00 11.21 12.42
N GLU A 345 3.03 10.37 12.50
CA GLU A 345 4.41 10.78 12.14
C GLU A 345 4.54 11.12 10.65
N ILE A 346 3.96 10.29 9.78
CA ILE A 346 3.97 10.50 8.34
C ILE A 346 3.28 11.83 8.01
N ALA A 347 2.12 12.10 8.60
CA ALA A 347 1.39 13.35 8.42
C ALA A 347 2.22 14.55 8.90
N ALA A 348 2.85 14.48 10.07
CA ALA A 348 3.72 15.53 10.59
C ALA A 348 4.90 15.83 9.66
N LYS A 349 5.53 14.79 9.08
CA LYS A 349 6.60 14.95 8.08
C LYS A 349 6.07 15.65 6.82
N HIS A 350 4.87 15.29 6.33
CA HIS A 350 4.24 15.98 5.20
C HIS A 350 3.96 17.45 5.50
N VAL A 351 3.41 17.76 6.65
CA VAL A 351 3.16 19.14 7.08
C VAL A 351 4.46 19.95 7.14
N SER A 352 5.54 19.36 7.64
CA SER A 352 6.86 20.00 7.63
C SER A 352 7.33 20.35 6.21
N VAL A 353 7.04 19.49 5.24
CA VAL A 353 7.33 19.78 3.81
C VAL A 353 6.42 20.89 3.30
N TYR A 354 5.12 20.83 3.61
CA TYR A 354 4.15 21.84 3.14
C TYR A 354 4.50 23.25 3.62
N HIS A 355 4.86 23.42 4.90
CA HIS A 355 5.26 24.72 5.46
C HIS A 355 6.49 25.33 4.78
N ARG A 356 7.39 24.52 4.20
CA ARG A 356 8.56 25.06 3.47
C ARG A 356 8.18 25.72 2.14
N PHE A 357 7.02 25.38 1.58
CA PHE A 357 6.63 25.79 0.23
C PHE A 357 5.30 26.52 0.17
N SER A 358 4.49 26.52 1.25
CA SER A 358 3.34 27.39 1.35
C SER A 358 3.81 28.84 1.34
N ALA A 359 3.19 29.68 0.52
CA ALA A 359 3.41 31.11 0.61
C ALA A 359 2.95 31.58 2.02
N VAL A 360 3.90 32.16 2.77
CA VAL A 360 3.59 32.83 4.04
C VAL A 360 2.76 34.08 3.75
#